data_6494ea74878ad098512500045857f46f
#
_entry.id   6494ea74878ad098512500045857f46f
#
_cell.length_a   1.000
_cell.length_b   1.000
_cell.length_c   1.000
_cell.angle_alpha   90.00
_cell.angle_beta   90.00
_cell.angle_gamma   90.00
#
_symmetry.space_group_name_H-M   'P 1'
#
loop_
_entity.id
_entity.type
_entity.pdbx_description
1 polymer ?
#
loop_
_entity_poly.entity_id
_entity_poly.type
_entity_poly.pdbx_seq_one_letter_code
_entity_poly.pdbx_strand_id
1 'polypeptide(L)'
;IEGTFFSTTLSRNYFFNAAYQFDLLGSVTVHPSVLVKTDLVETQIEASILFKYNDNIFVGGSLRGYNTNTLDAASLILGLNLSEKITLAYAYDYTLSDLNLVSNGSHEIMISYNLGREIGKGKLPKIIFNPRYID
;
A
#
# COMPACT_ATOMS: atom_id res chain seq x y z
N ILE A 1 -0.11 -2.94 -47.99
CA ILE A 1 0.23 -2.53 -46.61
C ILE A 1 -0.54 -3.46 -45.69
N GLU A 2 0.10 -4.52 -45.19
CA GLU A 2 -0.49 -5.44 -44.24
C GLU A 2 -0.52 -4.72 -42.86
N GLY A 3 -1.72 -4.40 -42.41
CA GLY A 3 -1.94 -3.83 -41.08
C GLY A 3 -1.76 -4.92 -40.02
N THR A 4 -0.70 -4.84 -39.24
CA THR A 4 -0.49 -5.68 -38.06
C THR A 4 -1.48 -5.25 -36.98
N PHE A 5 -2.54 -6.02 -36.79
CA PHE A 5 -3.48 -5.79 -35.69
C PHE A 5 -2.82 -6.26 -34.38
N PHE A 6 -2.47 -5.34 -33.52
CA PHE A 6 -2.07 -5.68 -32.14
C PHE A 6 -3.34 -6.01 -31.34
N SER A 7 -3.53 -7.28 -31.04
CA SER A 7 -4.57 -7.73 -30.13
C SER A 7 -4.03 -7.65 -28.71
N THR A 8 -4.50 -6.68 -27.93
CA THR A 8 -4.19 -6.61 -26.49
C THR A 8 -5.27 -7.37 -25.73
N THR A 9 -4.91 -8.51 -25.18
CA THR A 9 -5.80 -9.28 -24.31
C THR A 9 -5.66 -8.77 -22.88
N LEU A 10 -6.75 -8.27 -22.30
CA LEU A 10 -6.79 -7.86 -20.88
C LEU A 10 -6.90 -9.10 -20.00
N SER A 11 -5.89 -9.35 -19.17
CA SER A 11 -5.93 -10.40 -18.16
C SER A 11 -6.83 -9.98 -16.98
N ARG A 12 -7.56 -10.96 -16.42
CA ARG A 12 -8.32 -10.74 -15.19
C ARG A 12 -7.38 -10.81 -14.00
N ASN A 13 -7.42 -9.79 -13.17
CA ASN A 13 -6.66 -9.75 -11.93
C ASN A 13 -7.61 -9.92 -10.74
N TYR A 14 -7.22 -10.77 -9.80
CA TYR A 14 -7.91 -11.01 -8.54
C TYR A 14 -7.05 -10.43 -7.42
N PHE A 15 -7.72 -9.75 -6.49
CA PHE A 15 -7.08 -9.13 -5.33
C PHE A 15 -7.72 -9.66 -4.06
N PHE A 16 -6.89 -10.08 -3.13
CA PHE A 16 -7.30 -10.41 -1.78
C PHE A 16 -6.46 -9.57 -0.81
N ASN A 17 -7.11 -8.85 0.08
CA ASN A 17 -6.45 -8.05 1.11
C ASN A 17 -7.01 -8.41 2.47
N ALA A 18 -6.13 -8.67 3.43
CA ALA A 18 -6.49 -8.88 4.83
C ALA A 18 -5.58 -8.02 5.70
N ALA A 19 -6.16 -7.36 6.69
CA ALA A 19 -5.45 -6.55 7.66
C ALA A 19 -6.08 -6.74 9.04
N TYR A 20 -5.27 -6.64 10.06
CA TYR A 20 -5.70 -6.69 11.44
C TYR A 20 -5.01 -5.60 12.26
N GLN A 21 -5.66 -5.13 13.30
CA GLN A 21 -5.11 -4.17 14.23
C GLN A 21 -5.26 -4.70 15.64
N PHE A 22 -4.21 -4.59 16.44
CA PHE A 22 -4.24 -4.91 17.86
C PHE A 22 -3.28 -4.04 18.66
N ASP A 23 -3.62 -3.80 19.90
CA ASP A 23 -2.79 -3.06 20.85
C ASP A 23 -1.86 -4.03 21.57
N LEU A 24 -0.55 -3.77 21.49
CA LEU A 24 0.46 -4.66 22.06
C LEU A 24 0.75 -4.30 23.52
N LEU A 25 0.96 -3.03 23.85
CA LEU A 25 1.37 -2.55 25.19
C LEU A 25 0.77 -1.16 25.45
N GLY A 26 -0.54 -1.01 25.47
CA GLY A 26 -1.22 0.23 25.82
C GLY A 26 -0.86 1.47 24.99
N SER A 27 0.39 1.59 24.57
CA SER A 27 0.90 2.73 23.79
C SER A 27 1.35 2.33 22.39
N VAL A 28 1.40 1.04 22.08
CA VAL A 28 1.85 0.51 20.79
C VAL A 28 0.73 -0.24 20.12
N THR A 29 0.31 0.23 18.97
CA THR A 29 -0.65 -0.45 18.10
C THR A 29 0.10 -1.10 16.93
N VAL A 30 -0.24 -2.33 16.60
CA VAL A 30 0.38 -3.12 15.53
C VAL A 30 -0.64 -3.40 14.44
N HIS A 31 -0.25 -3.14 13.19
CA HIS A 31 -1.09 -3.32 12.01
C HIS A 31 -0.40 -4.27 11.01
N PRO A 32 -0.53 -5.59 11.18
CA PRO A 32 -0.13 -6.52 10.13
C PRO A 32 -1.13 -6.49 8.98
N SER A 33 -0.65 -6.64 7.75
CA SER A 33 -1.49 -6.81 6.58
C SER A 33 -0.85 -7.70 5.53
N VAL A 34 -1.69 -8.30 4.69
CA VAL A 34 -1.28 -9.09 3.55
C VAL A 34 -2.14 -8.74 2.34
N LEU A 35 -1.49 -8.55 1.21
CA LEU A 35 -2.11 -8.35 -0.08
C LEU A 35 -1.66 -9.47 -1.02
N VAL A 36 -2.62 -10.14 -1.64
CA VAL A 36 -2.39 -11.11 -2.70
C VAL A 36 -3.02 -10.60 -3.98
N LYS A 37 -2.24 -10.56 -5.04
CA LYS A 37 -2.68 -10.21 -6.39
C LYS A 37 -2.33 -11.36 -7.32
N THR A 38 -3.28 -11.85 -8.10
CA THR A 38 -3.05 -12.93 -9.06
C THR A 38 -3.86 -12.72 -10.33
N ASP A 39 -3.27 -13.09 -11.46
CA ASP A 39 -3.95 -13.24 -12.74
C ASP A 39 -4.14 -14.71 -13.13
N LEU A 40 -3.96 -15.64 -12.17
CA LEU A 40 -3.99 -17.11 -12.30
C LEU A 40 -2.76 -17.70 -13.01
N VAL A 41 -1.86 -16.89 -13.54
CA VAL A 41 -0.56 -17.29 -14.10
C VAL A 41 0.55 -16.92 -13.12
N GLU A 42 0.53 -15.69 -12.66
CA GLU A 42 1.46 -15.17 -11.67
C GLU A 42 0.73 -14.72 -10.42
N THR A 43 1.34 -14.95 -9.26
CA THR A 43 0.81 -14.53 -7.97
C THR A 43 1.85 -13.68 -7.26
N GLN A 44 1.49 -12.45 -6.96
CA GLN A 44 2.25 -11.52 -6.14
C GLN A 44 1.68 -11.51 -4.73
N ILE A 45 2.55 -11.65 -3.76
CA ILE A 45 2.21 -11.55 -2.33
C ILE A 45 3.01 -10.41 -1.72
N GLU A 46 2.32 -9.55 -0.98
CA GLU A 46 2.94 -8.51 -0.18
C GLU A 46 2.48 -8.65 1.27
N ALA A 47 3.42 -8.85 2.17
CA ALA A 47 3.18 -8.88 3.61
C ALA A 47 3.78 -7.63 4.24
N SER A 48 3.02 -6.95 5.08
CA SER A 48 3.49 -5.73 5.74
C SER A 48 3.12 -5.71 7.23
N ILE A 49 3.90 -4.97 7.98
CA ILE A 49 3.66 -4.71 9.40
C ILE A 49 3.96 -3.24 9.68
N LEU A 50 3.04 -2.58 10.39
CA LEU A 50 3.21 -1.21 10.84
C LEU A 50 3.03 -1.15 12.35
N PHE A 51 3.97 -0.54 13.03
CA PHE A 51 3.93 -0.23 14.45
C PHE A 51 3.64 1.25 14.62
N LYS A 52 2.69 1.59 15.45
CA LYS A 52 2.35 2.95 15.80
C LYS A 52 2.52 3.15 17.31
N TYR A 53 3.30 4.16 17.70
CA TYR A 53 3.56 4.49 19.09
C TYR A 53 2.89 5.81 19.46
N ASN A 54 2.04 5.79 20.51
CA ASN A 54 1.26 6.94 21.02
C ASN A 54 0.52 7.73 19.93
N ASP A 55 0.13 7.09 18.84
CA ASP A 55 -0.46 7.72 17.66
C ASP A 55 0.38 8.82 16.99
N ASN A 56 1.61 9.01 17.44
CA ASN A 56 2.50 10.07 16.97
C ASN A 56 3.60 9.57 16.03
N ILE A 57 4.20 8.44 16.33
CA ILE A 57 5.31 7.88 15.54
C ILE A 57 4.86 6.57 14.96
N PHE A 58 5.17 6.34 13.70
CA PHE A 58 4.94 5.05 13.07
C PHE A 58 6.17 4.59 12.32
N VAL A 59 6.41 3.29 12.38
CA VAL A 59 7.48 2.60 11.67
C VAL A 59 6.93 1.29 11.14
N GLY A 60 7.26 0.96 9.92
CA GLY A 60 6.81 -0.29 9.32
C GLY A 60 7.69 -0.74 8.19
N GLY A 61 7.37 -1.92 7.69
CA GLY A 61 8.03 -2.47 6.52
C GLY A 61 7.13 -3.44 5.80
N SER A 62 7.45 -3.68 4.55
CA SER A 62 6.79 -4.69 3.73
C SER A 62 7.81 -5.53 2.96
N LEU A 63 7.41 -6.74 2.65
CA LEU A 63 8.12 -7.65 1.77
C LEU A 63 7.19 -8.05 0.64
N ARG A 64 7.66 -7.91 -0.57
CA ARG A 64 6.93 -8.27 -1.78
C ARG A 64 7.67 -9.37 -2.52
N GLY A 65 6.93 -10.39 -2.97
CA GLY A 65 7.48 -11.46 -3.77
C GLY A 65 6.51 -11.95 -4.83
N TYR A 66 7.04 -12.56 -5.87
CA TYR A 66 6.29 -13.25 -6.91
C TYR A 66 6.51 -14.74 -6.77
N ASN A 67 5.41 -15.52 -6.77
CA ASN A 67 5.44 -16.95 -6.52
C ASN A 67 6.26 -17.28 -5.24
N THR A 68 6.33 -18.51 -4.83
CA THR A 68 6.91 -18.90 -3.53
C THR A 68 8.43 -18.77 -3.42
N ASN A 69 9.14 -18.32 -4.45
CA ASN A 69 10.60 -18.47 -4.53
C ASN A 69 11.41 -17.18 -4.72
N THR A 70 10.78 -16.02 -4.97
CA THR A 70 11.52 -14.78 -5.23
C THR A 70 10.96 -13.63 -4.41
N LEU A 71 11.80 -13.08 -3.52
CA LEU A 71 11.55 -11.77 -2.92
C LEU A 71 12.03 -10.71 -3.91
N ASP A 72 11.12 -9.83 -4.34
CA ASP A 72 11.44 -8.82 -5.34
C ASP A 72 11.75 -7.46 -4.73
N ALA A 73 11.08 -7.12 -3.64
CA ALA A 73 11.28 -5.84 -3.00
C ALA A 73 11.04 -5.91 -1.49
N ALA A 74 11.75 -5.07 -0.76
CA ALA A 74 11.50 -4.76 0.63
C ALA A 74 11.29 -3.26 0.77
N SER A 75 10.31 -2.82 1.54
CA SER A 75 10.12 -1.42 1.84
C SER A 75 10.19 -1.14 3.33
N LEU A 76 10.67 0.05 3.67
CA LEU A 76 10.71 0.59 5.02
C LEU A 76 9.94 1.91 5.01
N ILE A 77 9.08 2.12 5.99
CA ILE A 77 8.38 3.38 6.20
C ILE A 77 8.62 3.89 7.61
N LEU A 78 8.90 5.19 7.71
CA LEU A 78 9.02 5.94 8.95
C LEU A 78 8.13 7.16 8.86
N GLY A 79 7.39 7.49 9.91
CA GLY A 79 6.60 8.70 9.90
C GLY A 79 6.27 9.19 11.29
N LEU A 80 5.85 10.44 11.34
CA LEU A 80 5.49 11.10 12.56
C LEU A 80 4.39 12.14 12.34
N ASN A 81 3.48 12.22 13.29
CA ASN A 81 2.47 13.25 13.38
C ASN A 81 3.07 14.42 14.17
N LEU A 82 3.51 15.46 13.45
CA LEU A 82 4.06 16.68 14.04
C LEU A 82 3.01 17.45 14.85
N SER A 83 1.77 17.34 14.43
CA SER A 83 0.59 17.88 15.10
C SER A 83 -0.66 17.13 14.66
N GLU A 84 -1.82 17.44 15.24
CA GLU A 84 -3.13 16.91 14.78
C GLU A 84 -3.42 17.19 13.30
N LYS A 85 -2.70 18.12 12.70
CA LYS A 85 -2.90 18.54 11.31
C LYS A 85 -1.81 18.13 10.35
N ILE A 86 -0.59 17.88 10.83
CA ILE A 86 0.57 17.66 9.98
C ILE A 86 1.17 16.30 10.25
N THR A 87 1.21 15.47 9.21
CA THR A 87 1.93 14.20 9.20
C THR A 87 3.07 14.27 8.19
N LEU A 88 4.24 13.84 8.60
CA LEU A 88 5.42 13.67 7.75
C LEU A 88 5.76 12.19 7.70
N ALA A 89 6.02 11.66 6.51
CA ALA A 89 6.50 10.30 6.35
C ALA A 89 7.59 10.22 5.28
N TYR A 90 8.44 9.24 5.46
CA TYR A 90 9.50 8.87 4.54
C TYR A 90 9.43 7.36 4.30
N ALA A 91 9.52 6.97 3.04
CA ALA A 91 9.61 5.56 2.66
C ALA A 91 10.85 5.33 1.81
N TYR A 92 11.40 4.15 1.95
CA TYR A 92 12.51 3.65 1.13
C TYR A 92 12.16 2.26 0.63
N ASP A 93 12.11 2.11 -0.69
CA ASP A 93 11.90 0.82 -1.35
C ASP A 93 13.24 0.30 -1.88
N TYR A 94 13.59 -0.89 -1.48
CA TYR A 94 14.79 -1.59 -1.92
C TYR A 94 14.41 -2.76 -2.82
N THR A 95 14.97 -2.78 -4.03
CA THR A 95 14.77 -3.85 -5.00
C THR A 95 15.69 -5.01 -4.66
N LEU A 96 15.14 -6.20 -4.41
CA LEU A 96 15.87 -7.42 -4.05
C LEU A 96 16.14 -8.34 -5.25
N SER A 97 15.36 -8.18 -6.32
CA SER A 97 15.51 -8.99 -7.55
C SER A 97 16.71 -8.55 -8.39
N ASP A 98 17.03 -9.30 -9.45
CA ASP A 98 18.09 -8.98 -10.41
C ASP A 98 17.95 -7.60 -11.07
N LEU A 99 16.79 -6.96 -10.95
CA LEU A 99 16.57 -5.56 -11.32
C LEU A 99 17.41 -4.58 -10.48
N ASN A 100 17.99 -5.02 -9.36
CA ASN A 100 18.94 -4.23 -8.56
C ASN A 100 20.19 -3.79 -9.35
N LEU A 101 20.49 -4.46 -10.46
CA LEU A 101 21.59 -4.06 -11.36
C LEU A 101 21.30 -2.73 -12.09
N VAL A 102 20.04 -2.32 -12.19
CA VAL A 102 19.61 -1.11 -12.90
C VAL A 102 18.82 -0.12 -12.02
N SER A 103 18.46 -0.51 -10.80
CA SER A 103 17.70 0.31 -9.86
C SER A 103 18.18 0.10 -8.42
N ASN A 104 18.67 1.15 -7.79
CA ASN A 104 19.12 1.12 -6.39
C ASN A 104 17.98 1.34 -5.37
N GLY A 105 16.74 1.22 -5.79
CA GLY A 105 15.57 1.52 -4.96
C GLY A 105 15.05 2.93 -5.15
N SER A 106 13.99 3.28 -4.42
CA SER A 106 13.35 4.59 -4.47
C SER A 106 13.20 5.20 -3.08
N HIS A 107 13.25 6.53 -3.03
CA HIS A 107 13.03 7.33 -1.82
C HIS A 107 11.77 8.15 -2.01
N GLU A 108 10.86 8.10 -1.05
CA GLU A 108 9.60 8.82 -1.10
C GLU A 108 9.41 9.66 0.17
N ILE A 109 8.97 10.89 -0.01
CA ILE A 109 8.61 11.78 1.09
C ILE A 109 7.14 12.14 0.94
N MET A 110 6.37 11.97 2.01
CA MET A 110 4.98 12.36 2.08
C MET A 110 4.79 13.42 3.15
N ILE A 111 4.10 14.49 2.79
CA ILE A 111 3.61 15.51 3.72
C ILE A 111 2.08 15.54 3.59
N SER A 112 1.38 15.29 4.69
CA SER A 112 -0.07 15.34 4.75
C SER A 112 -0.51 16.48 5.67
N TYR A 113 -1.48 17.26 5.20
CA TYR A 113 -2.09 18.32 6.00
C TYR A 113 -3.59 18.11 6.12
N ASN A 114 -4.07 17.95 7.35
CA ASN A 114 -5.48 17.81 7.66
C ASN A 114 -6.09 19.21 7.86
N LEU A 115 -6.97 19.64 6.99
CA LEU A 115 -7.64 20.94 7.07
C LEU A 115 -8.54 21.08 8.31
N GLY A 116 -8.89 19.97 8.97
CA GLY A 116 -9.70 19.96 10.19
C GLY A 116 -11.13 20.46 9.99
N ARG A 117 -11.59 20.59 8.74
CA ARG A 117 -12.96 21.02 8.40
C ARG A 117 -13.44 20.27 7.17
N GLU A 118 -14.73 20.02 7.11
CA GLU A 118 -15.36 19.49 5.92
C GLU A 118 -15.31 20.55 4.80
N ILE A 119 -14.80 20.16 3.63
CA ILE A 119 -14.80 21.00 2.43
C ILE A 119 -16.07 20.66 1.66
N GLY A 120 -17.04 21.57 1.69
CA GLY A 120 -18.33 21.45 1.01
C GLY A 120 -19.50 21.28 1.97
N LYS A 121 -20.65 21.87 1.61
CA LYS A 121 -21.92 21.77 2.37
C LYS A 121 -22.76 20.57 1.88
N GLY A 122 -22.15 19.49 1.47
CA GLY A 122 -22.85 18.29 1.00
C GLY A 122 -22.87 17.18 2.04
N LYS A 123 -23.88 16.32 1.98
CA LYS A 123 -23.82 15.01 2.64
C LYS A 123 -22.59 14.29 2.10
N LEU A 124 -21.82 13.65 2.98
CA LEU A 124 -20.77 12.73 2.55
C LEU A 124 -21.36 11.79 1.50
N PRO A 125 -20.69 11.61 0.35
CA PRO A 125 -21.17 10.66 -0.63
C PRO A 125 -21.32 9.32 0.06
N LYS A 126 -22.43 8.63 -0.17
CA LYS A 126 -22.59 7.26 0.33
C LYS A 126 -21.42 6.47 -0.19
N ILE A 127 -20.71 5.78 0.70
CA ILE A 127 -19.63 4.87 0.30
C ILE A 127 -20.30 3.75 -0.49
N ILE A 128 -20.19 3.82 -1.81
CA ILE A 128 -20.69 2.77 -2.70
C ILE A 128 -19.58 1.75 -2.81
N PHE A 129 -19.65 0.69 -2.02
CA PHE A 129 -18.69 -0.42 -2.07
C PHE A 129 -18.72 -1.19 -3.40
N ASN A 130 -19.79 -1.07 -4.16
CA ASN A 130 -19.91 -1.67 -5.48
C ASN A 130 -20.72 -0.76 -6.39
N PRO A 131 -20.14 -0.18 -7.45
CA PRO A 131 -20.86 0.70 -8.38
C PRO A 131 -21.96 0.01 -9.20
N ARG A 132 -22.16 -1.30 -9.04
CA ARG A 132 -23.21 -2.08 -9.70
C ARG A 132 -24.51 -2.19 -8.89
N TYR A 133 -24.53 -1.74 -7.64
CA TYR A 133 -25.74 -1.66 -6.83
C TYR A 133 -26.11 -0.19 -6.67
N ILE A 134 -26.73 0.35 -7.69
CA ILE A 134 -27.47 1.61 -7.64
C ILE A 134 -28.95 1.20 -7.68
N ASP A 135 -29.60 1.21 -6.53
CA ASP A 135 -31.05 1.24 -6.41
C ASP A 135 -31.53 2.69 -6.47
#